data_f172210f57ac5f021475ad59f959d506
#
_entry.id   f172210f57ac5f021475ad59f959d506
#
_cell.length_a   1.000
_cell.length_b   1.000
_cell.length_c   1.000
_cell.angle_alpha   90.00
_cell.angle_beta   90.00
_cell.angle_gamma   90.00
#
_symmetry.space_group_name_H-M   'P 1'
#
loop_
_entity.id
_entity.type
_entity.pdbx_description
1 polymer ?
#
loop_
_entity_poly.entity_id
_entity_poly.type
_entity_poly.pdbx_seq_one_letter_code
_entity_poly.pdbx_strand_id
1 'polypeptide(L)'
;ANRETPAAYGAAGGTLGTLSGALASFVFLTLLMFLYRKQNAAAFRKPQTDRLESWQHVYTALFLTLTPIILSQFVYQLSGSVDNSMFGFLMSGKGLTEKERLSLLGIYGGKYRLLSNVPVAVASSLGTSMIPSIVRSRAQKNKANVMYKIRLTIKFNMLIAIPCAFGMAALATPVLRLIFHDSRQLTTNLLMLGAPAVIFFSLSTVTNAVLQGIDLMRKSVTHSAISLIIHAALVYVMLKYLNWGVYGLVIGNVTFALAVCLLNWRAIGRALRYRQEVKTTFLLPCICAAIMGVAALLVYTVIERITGYYQLGLLISVPAAMGIYGLLIVLTKAVTAEELPDMPFGMRVLRLCRKLHLM
;
A
#
# COMPACT_ATOMS: atom_id res chain seq x y z
N ALA A 1 -15.96 41.15 -0.41
CA ALA A 1 -14.87 40.31 -0.75
C ALA A 1 -15.33 38.83 -0.71
N ASN A 2 -15.30 38.17 -1.85
CA ASN A 2 -15.88 36.87 -2.14
C ASN A 2 -15.44 35.79 -1.16
N ARG A 3 -16.38 35.18 -0.42
CA ARG A 3 -16.16 34.03 0.46
C ARG A 3 -16.07 32.68 -0.29
N GLU A 4 -16.01 32.68 -1.61
CA GLU A 4 -15.93 31.47 -2.45
C GLU A 4 -14.52 30.95 -2.69
N THR A 5 -13.50 31.69 -2.30
CA THR A 5 -12.09 31.41 -2.62
C THR A 5 -11.33 30.43 -1.71
N PRO A 6 -11.68 30.15 -0.42
CA PRO A 6 -10.86 29.30 0.45
C PRO A 6 -10.70 27.87 -0.07
N ALA A 7 -11.76 27.29 -0.66
CA ALA A 7 -11.70 25.93 -1.20
C ALA A 7 -10.80 25.84 -2.46
N ALA A 8 -10.83 26.86 -3.31
CA ALA A 8 -9.97 26.94 -4.50
C ALA A 8 -8.49 27.10 -4.12
N TYR A 9 -8.18 27.93 -3.12
CA TYR A 9 -6.81 28.05 -2.60
C TYR A 9 -6.33 26.77 -1.91
N GLY A 10 -7.22 26.06 -1.19
CA GLY A 10 -6.91 24.76 -0.62
C GLY A 10 -6.59 23.71 -1.69
N ALA A 11 -7.37 23.67 -2.78
CA ALA A 11 -7.13 22.78 -3.91
C ALA A 11 -5.80 23.12 -4.63
N ALA A 12 -5.54 24.43 -4.87
CA ALA A 12 -4.28 24.90 -5.44
C ALA A 12 -3.09 24.54 -4.54
N GLY A 13 -3.21 24.69 -3.22
CA GLY A 13 -2.18 24.28 -2.26
C GLY A 13 -1.89 22.76 -2.30
N GLY A 14 -2.93 21.95 -2.46
CA GLY A 14 -2.79 20.48 -2.61
C GLY A 14 -2.02 20.11 -3.89
N THR A 15 -2.31 20.75 -5.02
CA THR A 15 -1.59 20.53 -6.29
C THR A 15 -0.15 21.03 -6.23
N LEU A 16 0.11 22.17 -5.57
CA LEU A 16 1.47 22.66 -5.32
C LEU A 16 2.27 21.72 -4.43
N GLY A 17 1.62 21.10 -3.41
CA GLY A 17 2.24 20.08 -2.58
C GLY A 17 2.70 18.85 -3.39
N THR A 18 1.89 18.41 -4.34
CA THR A 18 2.26 17.30 -5.24
C THR A 18 3.42 17.68 -6.16
N LEU A 19 3.40 18.89 -6.72
CA LEU A 19 4.47 19.43 -7.57
C LEU A 19 5.80 19.54 -6.79
N SER A 20 5.76 20.11 -5.59
CA SER A 20 6.95 20.26 -4.74
C SER A 20 7.54 18.91 -4.32
N GLY A 21 6.68 17.90 -4.03
CA GLY A 21 7.11 16.52 -3.75
C GLY A 21 7.80 15.87 -4.94
N ALA A 22 7.25 16.05 -6.15
CA ALA A 22 7.87 15.55 -7.38
C ALA A 22 9.23 16.23 -7.65
N LEU A 23 9.31 17.54 -7.46
CA LEU A 23 10.54 18.32 -7.62
C LEU A 23 11.61 17.90 -6.61
N ALA A 24 11.23 17.73 -5.35
CA ALA A 24 12.14 17.24 -4.31
C ALA A 24 12.68 15.82 -4.63
N SER A 25 11.83 14.93 -5.12
CA SER A 25 12.22 13.59 -5.57
C SER A 25 13.19 13.65 -6.74
N PHE A 26 12.94 14.53 -7.72
CA PHE A 26 13.83 14.74 -8.86
C PHE A 26 15.20 15.26 -8.43
N VAL A 27 15.25 16.27 -7.56
CA VAL A 27 16.50 16.83 -7.02
C VAL A 27 17.27 15.75 -6.25
N PHE A 28 16.59 14.99 -5.40
CA PHE A 28 17.20 13.90 -4.61
C PHE A 28 17.82 12.82 -5.51
N LEU A 29 17.09 12.34 -6.52
CA LEU A 29 17.60 11.34 -7.46
C LEU A 29 18.76 11.87 -8.29
N THR A 30 18.71 13.13 -8.70
CA THR A 30 19.80 13.78 -9.43
C THR A 30 21.06 13.88 -8.57
N LEU A 31 20.92 14.28 -7.31
CA LEU A 31 22.03 14.29 -6.33
C LEU A 31 22.64 12.89 -6.13
N LEU A 32 21.78 11.87 -5.94
CA LEU A 32 22.25 10.49 -5.84
C LEU A 32 23.00 10.03 -7.09
N MET A 33 22.52 10.39 -8.27
CA MET A 33 23.18 10.08 -9.53
C MET A 33 24.58 10.73 -9.63
N PHE A 34 24.70 12.00 -9.21
CA PHE A 34 26.00 12.68 -9.18
C PHE A 34 26.98 12.02 -8.18
N LEU A 35 26.49 11.69 -6.97
CA LEU A 35 27.30 10.99 -5.97
C LEU A 35 27.74 9.62 -6.46
N TYR A 36 26.85 8.85 -7.07
CA TYR A 36 27.14 7.55 -7.64
C TYR A 36 28.19 7.63 -8.76
N ARG A 37 28.04 8.60 -9.69
CA ARG A 37 29.05 8.84 -10.74
C ARG A 37 30.41 9.20 -10.17
N LYS A 38 30.46 10.03 -9.11
CA LYS A 38 31.69 10.41 -8.43
C LYS A 38 32.38 9.21 -7.78
N GLN A 39 31.62 8.37 -7.06
CA GLN A 39 32.14 7.17 -6.40
C GLN A 39 32.63 6.11 -7.39
N ASN A 40 31.98 5.98 -8.54
CA ASN A 40 32.30 4.97 -9.56
C ASN A 40 33.00 5.56 -10.78
N ALA A 41 33.66 6.71 -10.66
CA ALA A 41 34.31 7.39 -11.78
C ALA A 41 35.34 6.50 -12.53
N ALA A 42 36.05 5.61 -11.82
CA ALA A 42 36.95 4.66 -12.39
C ALA A 42 36.26 3.60 -13.26
N ALA A 43 35.06 3.15 -12.89
CA ALA A 43 34.28 2.20 -13.69
C ALA A 43 33.74 2.85 -14.98
N PHE A 44 33.36 4.15 -14.91
CA PHE A 44 32.92 4.90 -16.09
C PHE A 44 34.04 5.33 -17.04
N ARG A 45 35.30 5.30 -16.58
CA ARG A 45 36.49 5.63 -17.42
C ARG A 45 37.09 4.46 -18.13
N LYS A 46 36.73 3.20 -17.78
CA LYS A 46 37.22 2.04 -18.50
C LYS A 46 36.68 2.03 -19.93
N PRO A 47 37.50 1.92 -20.97
CA PRO A 47 36.98 1.77 -22.31
C PRO A 47 36.17 0.48 -22.37
N GLN A 48 34.88 0.62 -22.68
CA GLN A 48 34.01 -0.51 -22.94
C GLN A 48 34.39 -1.07 -24.31
N THR A 49 35.04 -2.21 -24.32
CA THR A 49 35.45 -2.92 -25.54
C THR A 49 34.29 -3.62 -26.24
N ASP A 50 33.13 -3.70 -25.59
CA ASP A 50 31.94 -4.24 -26.19
C ASP A 50 31.21 -3.20 -27.05
N ARG A 51 30.64 -3.66 -28.17
CA ARG A 51 29.91 -2.84 -29.13
C ARG A 51 28.87 -2.02 -28.38
N LEU A 52 28.97 -0.70 -28.47
CA LEU A 52 27.93 0.21 -27.95
C LEU A 52 26.59 -0.17 -28.57
N GLU A 53 25.61 -0.49 -27.74
CA GLU A 53 24.24 -0.73 -28.21
C GLU A 53 23.72 0.53 -28.91
N SER A 54 23.00 0.34 -30.03
CA SER A 54 22.41 1.47 -30.73
C SER A 54 21.35 2.14 -29.84
N TRP A 55 21.21 3.45 -29.92
CA TRP A 55 20.21 4.21 -29.20
C TRP A 55 18.79 3.67 -29.47
N GLN A 56 18.52 3.22 -30.69
CA GLN A 56 17.25 2.62 -31.06
C GLN A 56 16.96 1.34 -30.25
N HIS A 57 17.98 0.49 -30.06
CA HIS A 57 17.84 -0.73 -29.25
C HIS A 57 17.55 -0.39 -27.79
N VAL A 58 18.28 0.57 -27.22
CA VAL A 58 18.07 1.04 -25.84
C VAL A 58 16.67 1.62 -25.66
N TYR A 59 16.21 2.51 -26.54
CA TYR A 59 14.87 3.09 -26.46
C TYR A 59 13.78 2.04 -26.65
N THR A 60 13.94 1.11 -27.57
CA THR A 60 12.98 0.02 -27.79
C THR A 60 12.87 -0.87 -26.55
N ALA A 61 14.00 -1.27 -25.96
CA ALA A 61 14.02 -2.06 -24.73
C ALA A 61 13.34 -1.32 -23.56
N LEU A 62 13.65 -0.03 -23.39
CA LEU A 62 13.00 0.82 -22.38
C LEU A 62 11.49 0.90 -22.60
N PHE A 63 11.05 1.16 -23.83
CA PHE A 63 9.62 1.30 -24.14
C PHE A 63 8.86 0.01 -23.91
N LEU A 64 9.40 -1.12 -24.36
CA LEU A 64 8.80 -2.45 -24.14
C LEU A 64 8.70 -2.83 -22.66
N THR A 65 9.65 -2.37 -21.85
CA THR A 65 9.66 -2.63 -20.40
C THR A 65 8.74 -1.69 -19.64
N LEU A 66 8.74 -0.38 -19.97
CA LEU A 66 7.98 0.63 -19.24
C LEU A 66 6.48 0.59 -19.57
N THR A 67 6.12 0.32 -20.84
CA THR A 67 4.72 0.36 -21.28
C THR A 67 3.80 -0.55 -20.45
N PRO A 68 4.10 -1.83 -20.17
CA PRO A 68 3.23 -2.66 -19.34
C PRO A 68 3.13 -2.15 -17.89
N ILE A 69 4.22 -1.57 -17.35
CA ILE A 69 4.23 -1.04 -15.98
C ILE A 69 3.31 0.18 -15.89
N ILE A 70 3.48 1.13 -16.81
CA ILE A 70 2.65 2.35 -16.89
C ILE A 70 1.19 1.97 -17.11
N LEU A 71 0.90 1.03 -18.01
CA LEU A 71 -0.46 0.60 -18.30
C LEU A 71 -1.12 -0.07 -17.08
N SER A 72 -0.38 -0.89 -16.32
CA SER A 72 -0.88 -1.47 -15.08
C SER A 72 -1.23 -0.39 -14.05
N GLN A 73 -0.37 0.59 -13.86
CA GLN A 73 -0.61 1.72 -12.95
C GLN A 73 -1.77 2.61 -13.41
N PHE A 74 -1.88 2.84 -14.72
CA PHE A 74 -3.01 3.56 -15.30
C PHE A 74 -4.35 2.88 -14.98
N VAL A 75 -4.44 1.57 -15.13
CA VAL A 75 -5.66 0.80 -14.77
C VAL A 75 -6.00 0.94 -13.29
N TYR A 76 -5.00 0.97 -12.39
CA TYR A 76 -5.24 1.23 -10.96
C TYR A 76 -5.83 2.62 -10.72
N GLN A 77 -5.34 3.64 -11.42
CA GLN A 77 -5.87 5.01 -11.28
C GLN A 77 -7.27 5.16 -11.90
N LEU A 78 -7.56 4.42 -12.98
CA LEU A 78 -8.88 4.40 -13.58
C LEU A 78 -9.97 3.93 -12.61
N SER A 79 -9.68 3.04 -11.66
CA SER A 79 -10.67 2.58 -10.68
C SER A 79 -11.27 3.75 -9.89
N GLY A 80 -10.44 4.72 -9.48
CA GLY A 80 -10.92 5.91 -8.79
C GLY A 80 -11.73 6.86 -9.68
N SER A 81 -11.37 6.98 -10.96
CA SER A 81 -12.13 7.78 -11.92
C SER A 81 -13.50 7.16 -12.22
N VAL A 82 -13.53 5.82 -12.35
CA VAL A 82 -14.78 5.05 -12.50
C VAL A 82 -15.67 5.25 -11.27
N ASP A 83 -15.13 5.14 -10.05
CA ASP A 83 -15.85 5.40 -8.80
C ASP A 83 -16.51 6.77 -8.79
N ASN A 84 -15.75 7.82 -9.07
CA ASN A 84 -16.23 9.19 -9.05
C ASN A 84 -17.32 9.44 -10.10
N SER A 85 -17.11 8.95 -11.33
CA SER A 85 -18.07 9.14 -12.43
C SER A 85 -19.37 8.36 -12.20
N MET A 86 -19.26 7.09 -11.80
CA MET A 86 -20.44 6.25 -11.51
C MET A 86 -21.24 6.77 -10.34
N PHE A 87 -20.56 7.17 -9.26
CA PHE A 87 -21.23 7.74 -8.10
C PHE A 87 -21.92 9.06 -8.46
N GLY A 88 -21.23 9.94 -9.17
CA GLY A 88 -21.78 11.23 -9.63
C GLY A 88 -23.04 11.04 -10.46
N PHE A 89 -23.00 10.15 -11.46
CA PHE A 89 -24.12 9.88 -12.36
C PHE A 89 -25.30 9.21 -11.65
N LEU A 90 -25.06 8.09 -10.96
CA LEU A 90 -26.15 7.30 -10.35
C LEU A 90 -26.79 8.02 -9.15
N MET A 91 -26.03 8.76 -8.35
CA MET A 91 -26.58 9.50 -7.22
C MET A 91 -27.31 10.76 -7.66
N SER A 92 -26.94 11.36 -8.79
CA SER A 92 -27.75 12.44 -9.42
C SER A 92 -29.13 11.93 -9.80
N GLY A 93 -29.22 10.75 -10.43
CA GLY A 93 -30.50 10.11 -10.76
C GLY A 93 -31.36 9.73 -9.56
N LYS A 94 -30.78 9.70 -8.34
CA LYS A 94 -31.47 9.44 -7.06
C LYS A 94 -31.85 10.71 -6.29
N GLY A 95 -31.66 11.88 -6.89
CA GLY A 95 -32.06 13.16 -6.31
C GLY A 95 -31.06 13.79 -5.33
N LEU A 96 -29.83 13.25 -5.20
CA LEU A 96 -28.79 13.93 -4.42
C LEU A 96 -28.33 15.20 -5.14
N THR A 97 -28.27 16.28 -4.39
CA THR A 97 -27.73 17.55 -4.87
C THR A 97 -26.23 17.41 -5.22
N GLU A 98 -25.74 18.26 -6.10
CA GLU A 98 -24.32 18.27 -6.44
C GLU A 98 -23.42 18.46 -5.22
N LYS A 99 -23.81 19.36 -4.31
CA LYS A 99 -23.08 19.63 -3.06
C LYS A 99 -22.96 18.40 -2.17
N GLU A 100 -24.02 17.62 -2.03
CA GLU A 100 -24.03 16.37 -1.25
C GLU A 100 -23.13 15.33 -1.89
N ARG A 101 -23.23 15.13 -3.22
CA ARG A 101 -22.38 14.20 -3.94
C ARG A 101 -20.89 14.53 -3.80
N LEU A 102 -20.53 15.81 -4.00
CA LEU A 102 -19.17 16.28 -3.84
C LEU A 102 -18.67 16.15 -2.40
N SER A 103 -19.52 16.40 -1.40
CA SER A 103 -19.17 16.19 0.00
C SER A 103 -18.88 14.72 0.31
N LEU A 104 -19.70 13.79 -0.17
CA LEU A 104 -19.50 12.34 0.02
C LEU A 104 -18.25 11.84 -0.70
N LEU A 105 -18.01 12.28 -1.95
CA LEU A 105 -16.77 11.97 -2.69
C LEU A 105 -15.54 12.58 -2.02
N GLY A 106 -15.67 13.76 -1.42
CA GLY A 106 -14.61 14.39 -0.62
C GLY A 106 -14.24 13.57 0.62
N ILE A 107 -15.23 12.97 1.30
CA ILE A 107 -14.98 12.04 2.41
C ILE A 107 -14.28 10.77 1.90
N TYR A 108 -14.79 10.18 0.83
CA TYR A 108 -14.22 8.96 0.24
C TYR A 108 -12.78 9.16 -0.25
N GLY A 109 -12.56 10.15 -1.12
CA GLY A 109 -11.25 10.40 -1.73
C GLY A 109 -10.27 11.11 -0.79
N GLY A 110 -10.75 12.19 -0.13
CA GLY A 110 -9.89 13.09 0.65
C GLY A 110 -9.59 12.61 2.08
N LYS A 111 -10.40 11.69 2.64
CA LYS A 111 -10.17 11.17 4.00
C LYS A 111 -9.87 9.70 3.99
N TYR A 112 -10.81 8.85 3.56
CA TYR A 112 -10.63 7.40 3.57
C TYR A 112 -9.48 6.96 2.66
N ARG A 113 -9.49 7.28 1.36
CA ARG A 113 -8.43 6.86 0.44
C ARG A 113 -7.07 7.45 0.79
N LEU A 114 -7.04 8.71 1.21
CA LEU A 114 -5.80 9.36 1.62
C LEU A 114 -5.14 8.63 2.79
N LEU A 115 -5.89 8.35 3.86
CA LEU A 115 -5.36 7.63 5.03
C LEU A 115 -4.97 6.19 4.69
N SER A 116 -5.77 5.50 3.88
CA SER A 116 -5.48 4.12 3.46
C SER A 116 -4.22 4.01 2.60
N ASN A 117 -3.95 5.02 1.75
CA ASN A 117 -2.80 5.01 0.86
C ASN A 117 -1.45 5.17 1.59
N VAL A 118 -1.41 5.84 2.74
CA VAL A 118 -0.15 6.05 3.49
C VAL A 118 0.50 4.72 3.90
N PRO A 119 -0.18 3.83 4.67
CA PRO A 119 0.42 2.54 5.02
C PRO A 119 0.65 1.63 3.81
N VAL A 120 -0.19 1.71 2.76
CA VAL A 120 0.03 0.98 1.51
C VAL A 120 1.34 1.40 0.84
N ALA A 121 1.62 2.70 0.76
CA ALA A 121 2.85 3.21 0.17
C ALA A 121 4.09 2.76 0.95
N VAL A 122 4.05 2.81 2.30
CA VAL A 122 5.14 2.35 3.16
C VAL A 122 5.38 0.85 2.98
N ALA A 123 4.33 0.03 3.14
CA ALA A 123 4.43 -1.42 3.02
C ALA A 123 4.92 -1.84 1.62
N SER A 124 4.38 -1.21 0.57
CA SER A 124 4.73 -1.50 -0.81
C SER A 124 6.16 -1.09 -1.16
N SER A 125 6.63 0.07 -0.70
CA SER A 125 8.00 0.54 -0.95
C SER A 125 9.05 -0.40 -0.34
N LEU A 126 8.81 -0.84 0.90
CA LEU A 126 9.68 -1.80 1.56
C LEU A 126 9.64 -3.18 0.90
N GLY A 127 8.44 -3.66 0.52
CA GLY A 127 8.28 -4.91 -0.21
C GLY A 127 8.96 -4.89 -1.57
N THR A 128 8.76 -3.83 -2.36
CA THR A 128 9.35 -3.71 -3.71
C THR A 128 10.85 -3.52 -3.69
N SER A 129 11.43 -3.00 -2.61
CA SER A 129 12.89 -2.89 -2.45
C SER A 129 13.61 -4.25 -2.56
N MET A 130 12.89 -5.36 -2.34
CA MET A 130 13.43 -6.72 -2.45
C MET A 130 13.40 -7.26 -3.90
N ILE A 131 12.70 -6.62 -4.84
CA ILE A 131 12.55 -7.09 -6.23
C ILE A 131 13.89 -7.27 -6.96
N PRO A 132 14.88 -6.35 -6.84
CA PRO A 132 16.17 -6.56 -7.49
C PRO A 132 16.87 -7.86 -7.08
N SER A 133 16.67 -8.29 -5.81
CA SER A 133 17.24 -9.57 -5.34
C SER A 133 16.54 -10.79 -5.97
N ILE A 134 15.25 -10.69 -6.24
CA ILE A 134 14.47 -11.72 -6.95
C ILE A 134 14.95 -11.83 -8.40
N VAL A 135 15.10 -10.70 -9.09
CA VAL A 135 15.60 -10.65 -10.48
C VAL A 135 17.01 -11.25 -10.59
N ARG A 136 17.91 -10.89 -9.66
CA ARG A 136 19.28 -11.46 -9.61
C ARG A 136 19.25 -12.99 -9.43
N SER A 137 18.44 -13.50 -8.49
CA SER A 137 18.32 -14.94 -8.25
C SER A 137 17.75 -15.67 -9.46
N ARG A 138 16.85 -15.03 -10.21
CA ARG A 138 16.30 -15.55 -11.46
C ARG A 138 17.37 -15.61 -12.56
N ALA A 139 18.17 -14.56 -12.72
CA ALA A 139 19.26 -14.52 -13.67
C ALA A 139 20.28 -15.66 -13.42
N GLN A 140 20.49 -16.02 -12.15
CA GLN A 140 21.31 -17.15 -11.72
C GLN A 140 20.64 -18.52 -11.90
N LYS A 141 19.40 -18.58 -12.45
CA LYS A 141 18.58 -19.80 -12.62
C LYS A 141 18.32 -20.57 -11.31
N ASN A 142 18.47 -19.92 -10.16
CA ASN A 142 18.25 -20.54 -8.85
C ASN A 142 16.77 -20.40 -8.42
N LYS A 143 15.92 -21.34 -8.84
CA LYS A 143 14.49 -21.35 -8.56
C LYS A 143 14.19 -21.38 -7.06
N ALA A 144 14.95 -22.11 -6.26
CA ALA A 144 14.72 -22.22 -4.81
C ALA A 144 14.90 -20.83 -4.14
N ASN A 145 15.97 -20.12 -4.50
CA ASN A 145 16.23 -18.79 -3.98
C ASN A 145 15.19 -17.75 -4.46
N VAL A 146 14.70 -17.86 -5.69
CA VAL A 146 13.59 -17.02 -6.20
C VAL A 146 12.34 -17.22 -5.34
N MET A 147 11.94 -18.47 -5.09
CA MET A 147 10.76 -18.77 -4.26
C MET A 147 10.93 -18.29 -2.82
N TYR A 148 12.10 -18.48 -2.24
CA TYR A 148 12.43 -17.99 -0.90
C TYR A 148 12.32 -16.46 -0.82
N LYS A 149 12.91 -15.73 -1.77
CA LYS A 149 12.84 -14.26 -1.82
C LYS A 149 11.41 -13.74 -2.02
N ILE A 150 10.60 -14.39 -2.85
CA ILE A 150 9.19 -14.03 -3.05
C ILE A 150 8.41 -14.23 -1.73
N ARG A 151 8.58 -15.37 -1.06
CA ARG A 151 7.96 -15.67 0.22
C ARG A 151 8.29 -14.60 1.25
N LEU A 152 9.57 -14.28 1.39
CA LEU A 152 10.07 -13.29 2.33
C LEU A 152 9.52 -11.89 2.04
N THR A 153 9.48 -11.50 0.74
CA THR A 153 8.93 -10.21 0.31
C THR A 153 7.46 -10.06 0.67
N ILE A 154 6.63 -11.08 0.37
CA ILE A 154 5.21 -11.07 0.70
C ILE A 154 5.01 -11.05 2.22
N LYS A 155 5.75 -11.89 2.94
CA LYS A 155 5.68 -11.97 4.40
C LYS A 155 6.03 -10.63 5.05
N PHE A 156 7.12 -10.02 4.65
CA PHE A 156 7.56 -8.72 5.17
C PHE A 156 6.55 -7.61 4.89
N ASN A 157 5.98 -7.59 3.68
CA ASN A 157 4.93 -6.64 3.33
C ASN A 157 3.68 -6.82 4.23
N MET A 158 3.26 -8.06 4.48
CA MET A 158 2.09 -8.36 5.33
C MET A 158 2.34 -8.04 6.80
N LEU A 159 3.56 -8.22 7.30
CA LEU A 159 3.93 -7.84 8.67
C LEU A 159 3.76 -6.34 8.95
N ILE A 160 3.75 -5.52 7.91
CA ILE A 160 3.51 -4.07 8.01
C ILE A 160 2.05 -3.72 7.70
N ALA A 161 1.51 -4.25 6.60
CA ALA A 161 0.18 -3.90 6.13
C ALA A 161 -0.94 -4.34 7.08
N ILE A 162 -0.81 -5.54 7.67
CA ILE A 162 -1.83 -6.10 8.57
C ILE A 162 -1.98 -5.26 9.85
N PRO A 163 -0.93 -4.95 10.64
CA PRO A 163 -1.10 -4.13 11.83
C PRO A 163 -1.54 -2.71 11.49
N CYS A 164 -1.13 -2.14 10.36
CA CYS A 164 -1.64 -0.83 9.92
C CYS A 164 -3.15 -0.87 9.67
N ALA A 165 -3.68 -1.91 9.03
CA ALA A 165 -5.10 -2.05 8.79
C ALA A 165 -5.89 -2.18 10.10
N PHE A 166 -5.46 -3.06 11.01
CA PHE A 166 -6.11 -3.24 12.31
C PHE A 166 -6.00 -2.00 13.20
N GLY A 167 -4.84 -1.35 13.22
CA GLY A 167 -4.64 -0.10 13.96
C GLY A 167 -5.50 1.04 13.42
N MET A 168 -5.60 1.15 12.08
CA MET A 168 -6.46 2.15 11.44
C MET A 168 -7.95 1.88 11.70
N ALA A 169 -8.38 0.62 11.75
CA ALA A 169 -9.75 0.28 12.13
C ALA A 169 -10.02 0.57 13.61
N ALA A 170 -9.12 0.19 14.52
CA ALA A 170 -9.29 0.37 15.96
C ALA A 170 -9.25 1.86 16.37
N LEU A 171 -8.36 2.65 15.77
CA LEU A 171 -8.16 4.06 16.10
C LEU A 171 -8.78 5.00 15.05
N ALA A 172 -9.79 4.55 14.29
CA ALA A 172 -10.39 5.31 13.19
C ALA A 172 -10.89 6.68 13.65
N THR A 173 -11.70 6.74 14.71
CA THR A 173 -12.26 8.00 15.23
C THR A 173 -11.20 8.98 15.72
N PRO A 174 -10.27 8.60 16.63
CA PRO A 174 -9.26 9.53 17.09
C PRO A 174 -8.30 10.00 15.99
N VAL A 175 -7.96 9.15 15.03
CA VAL A 175 -7.13 9.53 13.88
C VAL A 175 -7.83 10.55 13.00
N LEU A 176 -9.10 10.33 12.66
CA LEU A 176 -9.90 11.28 11.87
C LEU A 176 -10.10 12.60 12.59
N ARG A 177 -10.33 12.57 13.90
CA ARG A 177 -10.46 13.76 14.74
C ARG A 177 -9.17 14.56 14.81
N LEU A 178 -8.02 13.88 14.91
CA LEU A 178 -6.72 14.55 14.97
C LEU A 178 -6.33 15.20 13.64
N ILE A 179 -6.47 14.45 12.52
CA ILE A 179 -5.94 14.89 11.21
C ILE A 179 -6.92 15.81 10.49
N PHE A 180 -8.23 15.50 10.53
CA PHE A 180 -9.24 16.21 9.75
C PHE A 180 -10.24 16.99 10.60
N HIS A 181 -10.11 16.99 11.92
CA HIS A 181 -11.09 17.56 12.86
C HIS A 181 -12.51 17.04 12.57
N ASP A 182 -12.62 15.77 12.14
CA ASP A 182 -13.88 15.13 11.75
C ASP A 182 -14.21 13.98 12.70
N SER A 183 -15.35 14.12 13.38
CA SER A 183 -15.88 13.10 14.31
C SER A 183 -17.18 12.46 13.79
N ARG A 184 -17.49 12.62 12.48
CA ARG A 184 -18.71 12.06 11.90
C ARG A 184 -18.66 10.54 11.86
N GLN A 185 -19.73 9.92 12.32
CA GLN A 185 -19.84 8.45 12.32
C GLN A 185 -19.68 7.86 10.92
N LEU A 186 -20.20 8.55 9.88
CA LEU A 186 -20.06 8.14 8.50
C LEU A 186 -18.57 7.96 8.12
N THR A 187 -17.73 8.97 8.39
CA THR A 187 -16.30 8.95 8.05
C THR A 187 -15.58 7.83 8.80
N THR A 188 -15.89 7.66 10.10
CA THR A 188 -15.36 6.57 10.92
C THR A 188 -15.72 5.20 10.35
N ASN A 189 -16.97 4.98 10.03
CA ASN A 189 -17.46 3.71 9.48
C ASN A 189 -16.82 3.39 8.13
N LEU A 190 -16.63 4.39 7.25
CA LEU A 190 -15.94 4.20 5.97
C LEU A 190 -14.48 3.79 6.16
N LEU A 191 -13.80 4.38 7.14
CA LEU A 191 -12.41 4.05 7.42
C LEU A 191 -12.27 2.65 8.02
N MET A 192 -13.17 2.27 8.94
CA MET A 192 -13.21 0.92 9.53
C MET A 192 -13.54 -0.14 8.48
N LEU A 193 -14.57 0.08 7.67
CA LEU A 193 -14.99 -0.85 6.60
C LEU A 193 -13.93 -1.00 5.53
N GLY A 194 -13.21 0.09 5.24
CA GLY A 194 -12.19 0.11 4.22
C GLY A 194 -10.78 -0.28 4.70
N ALA A 195 -10.57 -0.50 5.99
CA ALA A 195 -9.26 -0.89 6.53
C ALA A 195 -8.67 -2.15 5.85
N PRO A 196 -9.45 -3.21 5.51
CA PRO A 196 -8.94 -4.36 4.75
C PRO A 196 -8.32 -3.99 3.39
N ALA A 197 -8.70 -2.85 2.78
CA ALA A 197 -8.10 -2.38 1.54
C ALA A 197 -6.59 -2.18 1.68
N VAL A 198 -6.10 -1.75 2.85
CA VAL A 198 -4.66 -1.59 3.11
C VAL A 198 -3.91 -2.90 2.88
N ILE A 199 -4.45 -4.01 3.40
CA ILE A 199 -3.86 -5.34 3.26
C ILE A 199 -3.84 -5.75 1.79
N PHE A 200 -4.99 -5.66 1.10
CA PHE A 200 -5.11 -6.12 -0.27
C PHE A 200 -4.39 -5.22 -1.27
N PHE A 201 -4.40 -3.90 -1.11
CA PHE A 201 -3.61 -3.00 -1.97
C PHE A 201 -2.12 -3.20 -1.79
N SER A 202 -1.64 -3.34 -0.56
CA SER A 202 -0.23 -3.65 -0.30
C SER A 202 0.18 -4.97 -0.94
N LEU A 203 -0.63 -6.02 -0.78
CA LEU A 203 -0.38 -7.33 -1.37
C LEU A 203 -0.46 -7.29 -2.90
N SER A 204 -1.45 -6.60 -3.48
CA SER A 204 -1.60 -6.46 -4.93
C SER A 204 -0.40 -5.75 -5.56
N THR A 205 0.08 -4.67 -4.94
CA THR A 205 1.25 -3.91 -5.41
C THR A 205 2.51 -4.77 -5.40
N VAL A 206 2.77 -5.48 -4.30
CA VAL A 206 3.95 -6.35 -4.20
C VAL A 206 3.85 -7.55 -5.14
N THR A 207 2.69 -8.17 -5.27
CA THR A 207 2.51 -9.29 -6.21
C THR A 207 2.61 -8.85 -7.67
N ASN A 208 2.18 -7.63 -8.02
CA ASN A 208 2.44 -7.04 -9.32
C ASN A 208 3.94 -6.85 -9.57
N ALA A 209 4.68 -6.32 -8.59
CA ALA A 209 6.12 -6.17 -8.69
C ALA A 209 6.83 -7.54 -8.82
N VAL A 210 6.37 -8.57 -8.09
CA VAL A 210 6.86 -9.95 -8.26
C VAL A 210 6.61 -10.47 -9.67
N LEU A 211 5.40 -10.30 -10.23
CA LEU A 211 5.08 -10.69 -11.60
C LEU A 211 6.00 -9.98 -12.61
N GLN A 212 6.30 -8.71 -12.40
CA GLN A 212 7.27 -7.96 -13.20
C GLN A 212 8.67 -8.57 -13.07
N GLY A 213 9.13 -8.86 -11.84
CA GLY A 213 10.45 -9.45 -11.56
C GLY A 213 10.64 -10.85 -12.17
N ILE A 214 9.56 -11.61 -12.36
CA ILE A 214 9.58 -12.93 -13.02
C ILE A 214 9.15 -12.88 -14.49
N ASP A 215 9.10 -11.68 -15.09
CA ASP A 215 8.82 -11.45 -16.52
C ASP A 215 7.39 -11.87 -16.96
N LEU A 216 6.44 -11.69 -16.09
CA LEU A 216 5.03 -11.90 -16.33
C LEU A 216 4.25 -10.58 -16.34
N MET A 217 4.87 -9.49 -16.80
CA MET A 217 4.30 -8.12 -16.79
C MET A 217 2.93 -8.06 -17.48
N ARG A 218 2.75 -8.75 -18.61
CA ARG A 218 1.47 -8.78 -19.32
C ARG A 218 0.33 -9.34 -18.48
N LYS A 219 0.62 -10.33 -17.62
CA LYS A 219 -0.38 -10.87 -16.69
C LYS A 219 -0.80 -9.86 -15.63
N SER A 220 0.13 -9.08 -15.11
CA SER A 220 -0.19 -7.99 -14.17
C SER A 220 -1.21 -7.01 -14.77
N VAL A 221 -1.00 -6.56 -16.02
CA VAL A 221 -1.94 -5.66 -16.73
C VAL A 221 -3.30 -6.32 -16.92
N THR A 222 -3.32 -7.56 -17.44
CA THR A 222 -4.56 -8.30 -17.68
C THR A 222 -5.37 -8.52 -16.41
N HIS A 223 -4.70 -8.88 -15.30
CA HIS A 223 -5.35 -9.07 -13.99
C HIS A 223 -5.94 -7.77 -13.46
N SER A 224 -5.21 -6.66 -13.58
CA SER A 224 -5.72 -5.34 -13.18
C SER A 224 -6.92 -4.92 -14.02
N ALA A 225 -6.90 -5.18 -15.34
CA ALA A 225 -8.02 -4.87 -16.24
C ALA A 225 -9.27 -5.72 -15.93
N ILE A 226 -9.10 -7.03 -15.71
CA ILE A 226 -10.20 -7.92 -15.31
C ILE A 226 -10.78 -7.46 -13.96
N SER A 227 -9.92 -7.14 -12.99
CA SER A 227 -10.34 -6.67 -11.68
C SER A 227 -11.09 -5.34 -11.77
N LEU A 228 -10.72 -4.45 -12.70
CA LEU A 228 -11.43 -3.19 -12.93
C LEU A 228 -12.84 -3.43 -13.47
N ILE A 229 -13.01 -4.39 -14.38
CA ILE A 229 -14.33 -4.75 -14.91
C ILE A 229 -15.22 -5.31 -13.80
N ILE A 230 -14.69 -6.24 -12.98
CA ILE A 230 -15.40 -6.80 -11.82
C ILE A 230 -15.78 -5.69 -10.85
N HIS A 231 -14.85 -4.81 -10.54
CA HIS A 231 -15.05 -3.65 -9.65
C HIS A 231 -16.17 -2.74 -10.16
N ALA A 232 -16.12 -2.33 -11.43
CA ALA A 232 -17.13 -1.47 -12.03
C ALA A 232 -18.53 -2.11 -11.97
N ALA A 233 -18.64 -3.40 -12.31
CA ALA A 233 -19.89 -4.14 -12.22
C ALA A 233 -20.43 -4.20 -10.78
N LEU A 234 -19.58 -4.51 -9.79
CA LEU A 234 -19.97 -4.56 -8.39
C LEU A 234 -20.40 -3.19 -7.87
N VAL A 235 -19.63 -2.13 -8.14
CA VAL A 235 -19.97 -0.76 -7.72
C VAL A 235 -21.30 -0.33 -8.35
N TYR A 236 -21.51 -0.64 -9.63
CA TYR A 236 -22.78 -0.35 -10.31
C TYR A 236 -23.98 -1.01 -9.60
N VAL A 237 -23.87 -2.30 -9.27
CA VAL A 237 -24.92 -3.05 -8.56
C VAL A 237 -25.14 -2.46 -7.16
N MET A 238 -24.08 -2.17 -6.43
CA MET A 238 -24.19 -1.61 -5.07
C MET A 238 -24.81 -0.21 -5.06
N LEU A 239 -24.47 0.62 -6.02
CA LEU A 239 -25.01 1.98 -6.13
C LEU A 239 -26.44 1.99 -6.65
N LYS A 240 -26.75 1.20 -7.70
CA LYS A 240 -28.06 1.25 -8.36
C LYS A 240 -29.14 0.47 -7.61
N TYR A 241 -28.84 -0.77 -7.23
CA TYR A 241 -29.83 -1.70 -6.69
C TYR A 241 -29.84 -1.81 -5.16
N LEU A 242 -28.66 -1.83 -4.53
CA LEU A 242 -28.55 -1.99 -3.08
C LEU A 242 -28.61 -0.66 -2.30
N ASN A 243 -28.53 0.48 -2.98
CA ASN A 243 -28.58 1.81 -2.35
C ASN A 243 -27.51 2.05 -1.26
N TRP A 244 -26.34 1.42 -1.38
CA TRP A 244 -25.27 1.54 -0.37
C TRP A 244 -24.51 2.85 -0.43
N GLY A 245 -24.77 3.72 -1.42
CA GLY A 245 -24.14 5.02 -1.52
C GLY A 245 -22.61 4.94 -1.45
N VAL A 246 -21.99 5.80 -0.66
CA VAL A 246 -20.53 5.86 -0.53
C VAL A 246 -19.90 4.60 0.08
N TYR A 247 -20.67 3.80 0.84
CA TYR A 247 -20.21 2.49 1.34
C TYR A 247 -19.93 1.51 0.20
N GLY A 248 -20.75 1.57 -0.87
CA GLY A 248 -20.54 0.75 -2.07
C GLY A 248 -19.21 1.03 -2.76
N LEU A 249 -18.75 2.30 -2.76
CA LEU A 249 -17.42 2.66 -3.28
C LEU A 249 -16.30 2.05 -2.44
N VAL A 250 -16.42 2.08 -1.11
CA VAL A 250 -15.40 1.49 -0.21
C VAL A 250 -15.30 -0.01 -0.40
N ILE A 251 -16.43 -0.72 -0.45
CA ILE A 251 -16.45 -2.17 -0.66
C ILE A 251 -15.94 -2.50 -2.07
N GLY A 252 -16.33 -1.72 -3.08
CA GLY A 252 -15.78 -1.83 -4.42
C GLY A 252 -14.26 -1.71 -4.44
N ASN A 253 -13.71 -0.74 -3.72
CA ASN A 253 -12.27 -0.51 -3.60
C ASN A 253 -11.55 -1.71 -2.94
N VAL A 254 -12.10 -2.29 -1.87
CA VAL A 254 -11.59 -3.50 -1.22
C VAL A 254 -11.62 -4.70 -2.17
N THR A 255 -12.76 -4.90 -2.87
CA THR A 255 -12.95 -6.03 -3.78
C THR A 255 -12.07 -5.94 -5.02
N PHE A 256 -11.81 -4.73 -5.54
CA PHE A 256 -10.84 -4.52 -6.63
C PHE A 256 -9.46 -5.05 -6.25
N ALA A 257 -8.92 -4.61 -5.12
CA ALA A 257 -7.61 -5.02 -4.65
C ALA A 257 -7.54 -6.52 -4.35
N LEU A 258 -8.61 -7.08 -3.75
CA LEU A 258 -8.74 -8.51 -3.49
C LEU A 258 -8.72 -9.33 -4.80
N ALA A 259 -9.48 -8.91 -5.82
CA ALA A 259 -9.52 -9.58 -7.12
C ALA A 259 -8.13 -9.61 -7.78
N VAL A 260 -7.41 -8.48 -7.78
CA VAL A 260 -6.01 -8.43 -8.26
C VAL A 260 -5.12 -9.41 -7.50
N CYS A 261 -5.22 -9.44 -6.15
CA CYS A 261 -4.45 -10.36 -5.33
C CYS A 261 -4.69 -11.82 -5.68
N LEU A 262 -5.95 -12.23 -5.81
CA LEU A 262 -6.32 -13.61 -6.12
C LEU A 262 -5.81 -14.05 -7.50
N LEU A 263 -5.95 -13.18 -8.50
CA LEU A 263 -5.47 -13.45 -9.86
C LEU A 263 -3.94 -13.54 -9.91
N ASN A 264 -3.24 -12.62 -9.22
CA ASN A 264 -1.78 -12.60 -9.14
C ASN A 264 -1.25 -13.84 -8.40
N TRP A 265 -1.87 -14.17 -7.26
CA TRP A 265 -1.52 -15.37 -6.49
C TRP A 265 -1.58 -16.63 -7.34
N ARG A 266 -2.70 -16.79 -8.08
CA ARG A 266 -2.88 -17.94 -8.98
C ARG A 266 -1.83 -17.97 -10.09
N ALA A 267 -1.45 -16.81 -10.65
CA ALA A 267 -0.44 -16.72 -11.70
C ALA A 267 0.97 -17.05 -11.19
N ILE A 268 1.37 -16.50 -10.03
CA ILE A 268 2.66 -16.78 -9.40
C ILE A 268 2.74 -18.26 -9.01
N GLY A 269 1.68 -18.79 -8.40
CA GLY A 269 1.61 -20.20 -8.01
C GLY A 269 1.77 -21.17 -9.19
N ARG A 270 1.11 -20.87 -10.33
CA ARG A 270 1.23 -21.68 -11.55
C ARG A 270 2.61 -21.58 -12.22
N ALA A 271 3.19 -20.36 -12.27
CA ALA A 271 4.46 -20.13 -12.94
C ALA A 271 5.65 -20.78 -12.23
N LEU A 272 5.65 -20.73 -10.89
CA LEU A 272 6.76 -21.18 -10.06
C LEU A 272 6.49 -22.47 -9.29
N ARG A 273 5.27 -23.03 -9.35
CA ARG A 273 4.77 -24.07 -8.44
C ARG A 273 4.91 -23.64 -6.97
N TYR A 274 4.72 -22.34 -6.73
CA TYR A 274 4.93 -21.69 -5.45
C TYR A 274 3.68 -21.83 -4.56
N ARG A 275 3.91 -22.13 -3.29
CA ARG A 275 2.88 -22.09 -2.24
C ARG A 275 3.35 -21.18 -1.11
N GLN A 276 2.54 -20.15 -0.81
CA GLN A 276 2.80 -19.26 0.31
C GLN A 276 2.40 -19.93 1.63
N GLU A 277 3.19 -19.71 2.66
CA GLU A 277 2.86 -20.13 4.02
C GLU A 277 1.77 -19.22 4.61
N VAL A 278 0.52 -19.66 4.51
CA VAL A 278 -0.63 -18.86 4.95
C VAL A 278 -0.60 -18.59 6.46
N LYS A 279 -0.20 -19.59 7.25
CA LYS A 279 -0.19 -19.54 8.72
C LYS A 279 0.72 -18.42 9.23
N THR A 280 1.98 -18.40 8.81
CA THR A 280 3.02 -17.47 9.31
C THR A 280 2.95 -16.11 8.63
N THR A 281 2.41 -16.04 7.39
CA THR A 281 2.34 -14.80 6.61
C THR A 281 1.06 -13.99 6.88
N PHE A 282 -0.07 -14.66 7.13
CA PHE A 282 -1.37 -14.00 7.27
C PHE A 282 -2.02 -14.28 8.62
N LEU A 283 -2.21 -15.55 8.99
CA LEU A 283 -3.02 -15.91 10.16
C LEU A 283 -2.40 -15.40 11.47
N LEU A 284 -1.14 -15.72 11.73
CA LEU A 284 -0.46 -15.27 12.96
C LEU A 284 -0.36 -13.74 13.02
N PRO A 285 0.09 -13.02 11.97
CA PRO A 285 0.06 -11.56 11.97
C PRO A 285 -1.33 -10.96 12.17
N CYS A 286 -2.40 -11.56 11.62
CA CYS A 286 -3.77 -11.09 11.84
C CYS A 286 -4.20 -11.24 13.30
N ILE A 287 -3.91 -12.37 13.95
CA ILE A 287 -4.23 -12.58 15.37
C ILE A 287 -3.45 -11.59 16.24
N CYS A 288 -2.14 -11.44 16.00
CA CYS A 288 -1.31 -10.47 16.72
C CYS A 288 -1.80 -9.03 16.52
N ALA A 289 -2.21 -8.67 15.30
CA ALA A 289 -2.72 -7.35 14.99
C ALA A 289 -4.12 -7.10 15.59
N ALA A 290 -4.96 -8.11 15.68
CA ALA A 290 -6.25 -8.00 16.37
C ALA A 290 -6.06 -7.72 17.88
N ILE A 291 -5.16 -8.46 18.54
CA ILE A 291 -4.80 -8.20 19.95
C ILE A 291 -4.21 -6.81 20.11
N MET A 292 -3.28 -6.44 19.22
CA MET A 292 -2.70 -5.08 19.19
C MET A 292 -3.77 -4.01 19.04
N GLY A 293 -4.75 -4.18 18.13
CA GLY A 293 -5.83 -3.22 17.91
C GLY A 293 -6.70 -3.01 19.14
N VAL A 294 -7.06 -4.10 19.83
CA VAL A 294 -7.80 -4.03 21.10
C VAL A 294 -6.95 -3.32 22.17
N ALA A 295 -5.69 -3.68 22.31
CA ALA A 295 -4.79 -3.04 23.27
C ALA A 295 -4.61 -1.55 22.97
N ALA A 296 -4.45 -1.17 21.70
CA ALA A 296 -4.36 0.24 21.27
C ALA A 296 -5.59 1.05 21.67
N LEU A 297 -6.79 0.48 21.46
CA LEU A 297 -8.05 1.10 21.82
C LEU A 297 -8.19 1.25 23.35
N LEU A 298 -7.79 0.24 24.11
CA LEU A 298 -7.81 0.29 25.58
C LEU A 298 -6.85 1.37 26.09
N VAL A 299 -5.61 1.37 25.64
CA VAL A 299 -4.59 2.39 26.04
C VAL A 299 -5.10 3.79 25.68
N TYR A 300 -5.64 3.97 24.47
CA TYR A 300 -6.21 5.24 24.05
C TYR A 300 -7.32 5.70 25.01
N THR A 301 -8.30 4.83 25.25
CA THR A 301 -9.50 5.15 26.08
C THR A 301 -9.10 5.46 27.53
N VAL A 302 -8.13 4.72 28.11
CA VAL A 302 -7.66 4.96 29.47
C VAL A 302 -6.95 6.32 29.56
N ILE A 303 -6.06 6.61 28.63
CA ILE A 303 -5.33 7.88 28.65
C ILE A 303 -6.25 9.07 28.39
N GLU A 304 -7.18 8.98 27.44
CA GLU A 304 -8.17 10.02 27.17
C GLU A 304 -9.04 10.30 28.41
N ARG A 305 -9.47 9.24 29.13
CA ARG A 305 -10.26 9.39 30.36
C ARG A 305 -9.50 10.04 31.52
N ILE A 306 -8.20 9.70 31.66
CA ILE A 306 -7.36 10.23 32.76
C ILE A 306 -6.94 11.67 32.48
N THR A 307 -6.52 11.95 31.24
CA THR A 307 -5.92 13.25 30.89
C THR A 307 -6.91 14.26 30.32
N GLY A 308 -8.06 13.80 29.79
CA GLY A 308 -9.00 14.62 29.03
C GLY A 308 -8.51 15.01 27.61
N TYR A 309 -7.28 14.63 27.22
CA TYR A 309 -6.67 15.00 25.95
C TYR A 309 -6.58 13.81 25.01
N TYR A 310 -7.45 13.80 23.96
CA TYR A 310 -7.47 12.74 22.95
C TYR A 310 -6.14 12.66 22.13
N GLN A 311 -5.44 13.79 21.97
CA GLN A 311 -4.15 13.86 21.27
C GLN A 311 -3.08 13.04 22.01
N LEU A 312 -3.00 13.18 23.34
CA LEU A 312 -2.07 12.40 24.18
C LEU A 312 -2.43 10.91 24.15
N GLY A 313 -3.72 10.60 24.19
CA GLY A 313 -4.21 9.23 24.03
C GLY A 313 -3.70 8.58 22.76
N LEU A 314 -3.81 9.28 21.62
CA LEU A 314 -3.33 8.76 20.34
C LEU A 314 -1.79 8.68 20.28
N LEU A 315 -1.09 9.71 20.74
CA LEU A 315 0.38 9.77 20.72
C LEU A 315 1.04 8.64 21.49
N ILE A 316 0.42 8.19 22.59
CA ILE A 316 0.94 7.10 23.42
C ILE A 316 0.44 5.74 22.94
N SER A 317 -0.84 5.64 22.50
CA SER A 317 -1.41 4.36 22.08
C SER A 317 -0.75 3.78 20.82
N VAL A 318 -0.32 4.62 19.86
CA VAL A 318 0.33 4.14 18.64
C VAL A 318 1.70 3.48 18.91
N PRO A 319 2.66 4.10 19.63
CA PRO A 319 3.92 3.42 19.97
C PRO A 319 3.72 2.19 20.86
N ALA A 320 2.78 2.23 21.81
CA ALA A 320 2.44 1.08 22.64
C ALA A 320 1.92 -0.09 21.79
N ALA A 321 1.03 0.17 20.85
CA ALA A 321 0.53 -0.82 19.91
C ALA A 321 1.65 -1.43 19.06
N MET A 322 2.56 -0.62 18.54
CA MET A 322 3.72 -1.10 17.77
C MET A 322 4.61 -2.01 18.61
N GLY A 323 4.85 -1.67 19.87
CA GLY A 323 5.62 -2.49 20.82
C GLY A 323 4.94 -3.84 21.10
N ILE A 324 3.64 -3.81 21.39
CA ILE A 324 2.83 -5.02 21.64
C ILE A 324 2.83 -5.93 20.40
N TYR A 325 2.61 -5.38 19.21
CA TYR A 325 2.63 -6.16 17.98
C TYR A 325 4.00 -6.79 17.73
N GLY A 326 5.08 -6.01 17.85
CA GLY A 326 6.45 -6.51 17.68
C GLY A 326 6.76 -7.65 18.64
N LEU A 327 6.37 -7.52 19.92
CA LEU A 327 6.53 -8.57 20.92
C LEU A 327 5.74 -9.84 20.56
N LEU A 328 4.47 -9.70 20.18
CA LEU A 328 3.62 -10.82 19.81
C LEU A 328 4.14 -11.56 18.56
N ILE A 329 4.64 -10.85 17.55
CA ILE A 329 5.23 -11.47 16.33
C ILE A 329 6.45 -12.32 16.68
N VAL A 330 7.28 -11.86 17.61
CA VAL A 330 8.45 -12.62 18.09
C VAL A 330 8.03 -13.83 18.92
N LEU A 331 7.12 -13.65 19.88
CA LEU A 331 6.65 -14.73 20.76
C LEU A 331 5.91 -15.83 20.00
N THR A 332 5.13 -15.47 18.99
CA THR A 332 4.41 -16.45 18.14
C THR A 332 5.29 -17.13 17.09
N LYS A 333 6.58 -16.74 17.03
CA LYS A 333 7.52 -17.19 16.00
C LYS A 333 6.98 -16.98 14.57
N ALA A 334 6.14 -15.95 14.39
CA ALA A 334 5.68 -15.57 13.06
C ALA A 334 6.84 -15.15 12.16
N VAL A 335 7.93 -14.65 12.75
CA VAL A 335 9.22 -14.38 12.10
C VAL A 335 10.30 -15.17 12.82
N THR A 336 11.16 -15.84 12.06
CA THR A 336 12.28 -16.62 12.61
C THR A 336 13.57 -15.81 12.61
N ALA A 337 14.51 -16.19 13.51
CA ALA A 337 15.82 -15.57 13.59
C ALA A 337 16.62 -15.69 12.27
N GLU A 338 16.35 -16.73 11.48
CA GLU A 338 16.98 -16.98 10.17
C GLU A 338 16.46 -16.05 9.07
N GLU A 339 15.19 -15.61 9.15
CA GLU A 339 14.57 -14.73 8.17
C GLU A 339 14.92 -13.25 8.40
N LEU A 340 15.16 -12.86 9.65
CA LEU A 340 15.43 -11.47 10.03
C LEU A 340 16.61 -10.82 9.27
N PRO A 341 17.78 -11.46 9.08
CA PRO A 341 18.91 -10.85 8.37
C PRO A 341 18.59 -10.46 6.93
N ASP A 342 17.69 -11.20 6.29
CA ASP A 342 17.28 -10.96 4.90
C ASP A 342 16.17 -9.90 4.75
N MET A 343 15.61 -9.41 5.87
CA MET A 343 14.60 -8.36 5.90
C MET A 343 15.22 -6.97 6.08
N PRO A 344 14.65 -5.91 5.52
CA PRO A 344 15.05 -4.53 5.81
C PRO A 344 15.00 -4.25 7.32
N PHE A 345 16.07 -3.68 7.86
CA PHE A 345 16.27 -3.42 9.30
C PHE A 345 16.34 -4.68 10.19
N GLY A 346 16.23 -5.88 9.66
CA GLY A 346 16.14 -7.13 10.41
C GLY A 346 17.35 -7.39 11.33
N MET A 347 18.56 -7.00 10.94
CA MET A 347 19.77 -7.11 11.79
C MET A 347 19.68 -6.27 13.07
N ARG A 348 18.98 -5.12 13.04
CA ARG A 348 18.75 -4.30 14.25
C ARG A 348 17.74 -4.97 15.17
N VAL A 349 16.67 -5.50 14.59
CA VAL A 349 15.63 -6.24 15.31
C VAL A 349 16.22 -7.51 15.94
N LEU A 350 17.02 -8.27 15.20
CA LEU A 350 17.67 -9.48 15.70
C LEU A 350 18.59 -9.19 16.91
N ARG A 351 19.39 -8.11 16.84
CA ARG A 351 20.23 -7.68 17.98
C ARG A 351 19.41 -7.31 19.21
N LEU A 352 18.28 -6.62 19.01
CA LEU A 352 17.37 -6.27 20.09
C LEU A 352 16.73 -7.52 20.72
N CYS A 353 16.23 -8.46 19.90
CA CYS A 353 15.63 -9.69 20.36
C CYS A 353 16.62 -10.57 21.15
N ARG A 354 17.87 -10.68 20.70
CA ARG A 354 18.93 -11.37 21.44
C ARG A 354 19.26 -10.70 22.77
N LYS A 355 19.29 -9.36 22.80
CA LYS A 355 19.53 -8.61 24.04
C LYS A 355 18.41 -8.78 25.06
N LEU A 356 17.17 -8.99 24.59
CA LEU A 356 15.99 -9.22 25.41
C LEU A 356 15.71 -10.73 25.68
N HIS A 357 16.60 -11.64 25.28
CA HIS A 357 16.47 -13.10 25.43
C HIS A 357 15.16 -13.66 24.82
N LEU A 358 14.63 -13.02 23.77
CA LEU A 358 13.39 -13.42 23.12
C LEU A 358 13.59 -14.38 21.93
N MET A 359 14.84 -14.49 21.41
CA MET A 359 15.28 -15.38 20.32
C MET A 359 16.72 -15.86 20.55
#